data_e099f91f0a54fd19291212dd9c02e635
#
_entry.id   e099f91f0a54fd19291212dd9c02e635
#
_cell.length_a   1.000
_cell.length_b   1.000
_cell.length_c   1.000
_cell.angle_alpha   90.00
_cell.angle_beta   90.00
_cell.angle_gamma   90.00
#
_symmetry.space_group_name_H-M   'P 1'
#
loop_
_entity.id
_entity.type
_entity.pdbx_description
1 polymer ?
#
loop_
_entity_poly.entity_id
_entity_poly.type
_entity_poly.pdbx_seq_one_letter_code
_entity_poly.pdbx_strand_id
1 'polypeptide(L)'
;MCSSDLNIGNSSTTSDIEQEVAKLRHSVKYGADTVMDLSTGGDIPRIRKAIIQESTVPIGTVPIYEALSRVRRVEDLNKNVMLEVIEEQAEQGVDYMTIHAGVLVQYIPMTTRRVTGIVSRGGAILAEWMVKNHRQNLLYEHFEDICKIFKKHDVSRSE
;
A
#
# COMPACT_ATOMS: atom_id res chain seq x y z
N MET A 1 -8.47 22.37 -8.94
CA MET A 1 -8.41 22.24 -7.47
C MET A 1 -7.39 21.19 -7.16
N CYS A 2 -6.47 21.45 -6.23
CA CYS A 2 -5.59 20.38 -5.72
C CYS A 2 -6.40 19.60 -4.68
N SER A 3 -6.51 18.29 -4.84
CA SER A 3 -7.02 17.40 -3.77
C SER A 3 -5.93 17.19 -2.72
N SER A 4 -6.32 17.14 -1.45
CA SER A 4 -5.41 16.82 -0.35
C SER A 4 -5.56 15.36 0.05
N ASP A 5 -4.47 14.59 -0.07
CA ASP A 5 -4.37 13.21 0.39
C ASP A 5 -3.53 13.20 1.67
N LEU A 6 -4.15 12.84 2.79
CA LEU A 6 -3.49 12.78 4.09
C LEU A 6 -3.18 11.34 4.50
N ASN A 7 -2.01 11.15 5.05
CA ASN A 7 -1.53 9.82 5.45
C ASN A 7 -1.74 9.59 6.94
N ILE A 8 -2.32 8.45 7.29
CA ILE A 8 -2.40 7.91 8.65
C ILE A 8 -1.78 6.51 8.66
N GLY A 9 -1.70 5.88 9.80
CA GLY A 9 -1.24 4.49 9.90
C GLY A 9 -0.52 4.22 11.20
N ASN A 10 -0.66 3.00 11.69
CA ASN A 10 0.05 2.51 12.87
C ASN A 10 1.34 1.78 12.50
N SER A 11 2.22 1.66 13.50
CA SER A 11 3.40 0.80 13.43
C SER A 11 3.32 -0.23 14.56
N SER A 12 4.25 -1.18 14.58
CA SER A 12 4.34 -2.19 15.65
C SER A 12 4.58 -1.61 17.04
N THR A 13 4.99 -0.34 17.13
CA THR A 13 5.40 0.32 18.39
C THR A 13 4.49 1.47 18.80
N THR A 14 3.62 1.95 17.91
CA THR A 14 2.83 3.15 18.16
C THR A 14 1.45 3.03 17.56
N SER A 15 0.46 3.50 18.31
CA SER A 15 -0.93 3.65 17.91
C SER A 15 -1.77 2.37 18.01
N ASP A 16 -3.02 2.56 18.32
CA ASP A 16 -4.07 1.56 18.34
C ASP A 16 -5.24 1.98 17.43
N ILE A 17 -6.30 1.18 17.36
CA ILE A 17 -7.45 1.44 16.51
C ILE A 17 -8.10 2.78 16.83
N GLU A 18 -8.26 3.12 18.13
CA GLU A 18 -8.91 4.37 18.56
C GLU A 18 -8.11 5.59 18.13
N GLN A 19 -6.78 5.51 18.23
CA GLN A 19 -5.88 6.57 17.78
C GLN A 19 -5.91 6.74 16.26
N GLU A 20 -5.96 5.64 15.48
CA GLU A 20 -6.05 5.73 14.02
C GLU A 20 -7.39 6.35 13.59
N VAL A 21 -8.50 5.98 14.21
CA VAL A 21 -9.80 6.59 13.97
C VAL A 21 -9.80 8.08 14.38
N ALA A 22 -9.13 8.44 15.47
CA ALA A 22 -8.97 9.84 15.87
C ALA A 22 -8.17 10.64 14.84
N LYS A 23 -7.08 10.08 14.29
CA LYS A 23 -6.30 10.69 13.21
C LYS A 23 -7.16 10.87 11.95
N LEU A 24 -7.94 9.86 11.55
CA LEU A 24 -8.88 9.96 10.45
C LEU A 24 -9.85 11.14 10.64
N ARG A 25 -10.51 11.21 11.79
CA ARG A 25 -11.47 12.29 12.09
C ARG A 25 -10.81 13.68 12.06
N HIS A 26 -9.56 13.79 12.54
CA HIS A 26 -8.80 15.04 12.44
C HIS A 26 -8.47 15.36 10.97
N SER A 27 -8.01 14.40 10.18
CA SER A 27 -7.73 14.58 8.77
C SER A 27 -8.93 15.14 8.01
N VAL A 28 -10.09 14.52 8.17
CA VAL A 28 -11.36 14.97 7.56
C VAL A 28 -11.76 16.35 8.05
N LYS A 29 -11.66 16.61 9.36
CA LYS A 29 -11.99 17.92 9.96
C LYS A 29 -11.14 19.05 9.38
N TYR A 30 -9.87 18.79 9.02
CA TYR A 30 -8.96 19.78 8.46
C TYR A 30 -8.95 19.78 6.92
N GLY A 31 -9.90 19.12 6.28
CA GLY A 31 -10.17 19.23 4.85
C GLY A 31 -9.44 18.24 3.97
N ALA A 32 -9.13 17.05 4.48
CA ALA A 32 -8.68 15.96 3.62
C ALA A 32 -9.77 15.56 2.63
N ASP A 33 -9.43 15.51 1.35
CA ASP A 33 -10.31 14.98 0.30
C ASP A 33 -10.23 13.45 0.23
N THR A 34 -9.08 12.88 0.58
CA THR A 34 -8.82 11.44 0.69
C THR A 34 -7.87 11.16 1.85
N VAL A 35 -7.89 9.94 2.38
CA VAL A 35 -6.95 9.51 3.43
C VAL A 35 -6.34 8.17 3.06
N MET A 36 -5.01 8.07 3.18
CA MET A 36 -4.27 6.83 2.91
C MET A 36 -3.86 6.16 4.22
N ASP A 37 -4.28 4.91 4.40
CA ASP A 37 -3.83 4.05 5.50
C ASP A 37 -2.50 3.38 5.14
N LEU A 38 -1.44 3.81 5.82
CA LEU A 38 -0.06 3.29 5.68
C LEU A 38 0.32 2.35 6.83
N SER A 39 -0.63 1.71 7.46
CA SER A 39 -0.40 0.80 8.59
C SER A 39 0.58 -0.32 8.24
N THR A 40 1.52 -0.57 9.13
CA THR A 40 2.61 -1.55 8.95
C THR A 40 2.76 -2.52 10.13
N GLY A 41 1.91 -2.42 11.13
CA GLY A 41 1.98 -3.26 12.34
C GLY A 41 0.62 -3.52 12.96
N GLY A 42 0.58 -4.44 13.92
CA GLY A 42 -0.65 -4.87 14.56
C GLY A 42 -1.58 -5.68 13.66
N ASP A 43 -2.85 -5.68 13.99
CA ASP A 43 -3.90 -6.31 13.18
C ASP A 43 -4.37 -5.34 12.07
N ILE A 44 -3.59 -5.28 10.99
CA ILE A 44 -3.82 -4.34 9.87
C ILE A 44 -5.24 -4.49 9.29
N PRO A 45 -5.77 -5.70 9.02
CA PRO A 45 -7.13 -5.85 8.50
C PRO A 45 -8.21 -5.28 9.42
N ARG A 46 -8.05 -5.45 10.73
CA ARG A 46 -9.00 -4.92 11.72
C ARG A 46 -8.94 -3.40 11.83
N ILE A 47 -7.73 -2.82 11.80
CA ILE A 47 -7.52 -1.37 11.82
C ILE A 47 -8.14 -0.75 10.58
N ARG A 48 -7.84 -1.27 9.40
CA ARG A 48 -8.40 -0.81 8.12
C ARG A 48 -9.92 -0.86 8.11
N LYS A 49 -10.51 -1.96 8.59
CA LYS A 49 -11.96 -2.08 8.69
C LYS A 49 -12.58 -0.97 9.56
N ALA A 50 -11.96 -0.65 10.69
CA ALA A 50 -12.42 0.44 11.55
C ALA A 50 -12.29 1.80 10.86
N ILE A 51 -11.18 2.05 10.16
CA ILE A 51 -10.96 3.27 9.38
C ILE A 51 -12.04 3.43 8.30
N ILE A 52 -12.29 2.39 7.50
CA ILE A 52 -13.29 2.42 6.41
C ILE A 52 -14.70 2.68 6.97
N GLN A 53 -15.07 2.03 8.08
CA GLN A 53 -16.40 2.20 8.70
C GLN A 53 -16.64 3.61 9.23
N GLU A 54 -15.61 4.31 9.66
CA GLU A 54 -15.69 5.65 10.26
C GLU A 54 -15.42 6.78 9.23
N SER A 55 -14.95 6.43 8.04
CA SER A 55 -14.57 7.44 7.05
C SER A 55 -15.76 8.01 6.30
N THR A 56 -15.70 9.30 6.03
CA THR A 56 -16.62 10.03 5.13
C THR A 56 -15.92 10.47 3.84
N VAL A 57 -14.67 10.08 3.67
CA VAL A 57 -13.84 10.36 2.47
C VAL A 57 -13.23 9.06 1.96
N PRO A 58 -12.83 8.98 0.68
CA PRO A 58 -12.20 7.79 0.13
C PRO A 58 -10.95 7.38 0.90
N ILE A 59 -10.80 6.07 1.12
CA ILE A 59 -9.66 5.46 1.82
C ILE A 59 -8.76 4.72 0.83
N GLY A 60 -7.48 5.10 0.84
CA GLY A 60 -6.43 4.44 0.08
C GLY A 60 -5.55 3.53 0.92
N THR A 61 -4.88 2.57 0.29
CA THR A 61 -3.92 1.68 0.94
C THR A 61 -2.69 1.42 0.09
N VAL A 62 -1.68 0.80 0.71
CA VAL A 62 -0.44 0.34 0.05
C VAL A 62 -0.28 -1.16 0.32
N PRO A 63 -0.84 -2.05 -0.51
CA PRO A 63 -0.94 -3.50 -0.22
C PRO A 63 0.37 -4.20 0.09
N ILE A 64 1.50 -3.74 -0.49
CA ILE A 64 2.81 -4.34 -0.24
C ILE A 64 3.22 -4.29 1.25
N TYR A 65 2.73 -3.33 2.03
CA TYR A 65 3.07 -3.24 3.45
C TYR A 65 2.44 -4.39 4.25
N GLU A 66 1.19 -4.73 3.97
CA GLU A 66 0.54 -5.87 4.58
C GLU A 66 1.10 -7.19 4.04
N ALA A 67 1.34 -7.30 2.73
CA ALA A 67 1.93 -8.49 2.13
C ALA A 67 3.28 -8.87 2.76
N LEU A 68 4.10 -7.87 3.12
CA LEU A 68 5.35 -8.10 3.84
C LEU A 68 5.14 -8.65 5.25
N SER A 69 4.06 -8.29 5.93
CA SER A 69 3.77 -8.83 7.27
C SER A 69 3.41 -10.31 7.25
N ARG A 70 3.02 -10.85 6.08
CA ARG A 70 2.65 -12.26 5.88
C ARG A 70 3.83 -13.16 5.50
N VAL A 71 5.00 -12.59 5.24
CA VAL A 71 6.21 -13.34 4.87
C VAL A 71 7.33 -13.06 5.87
N ARG A 72 8.30 -13.97 5.96
CA ARG A 72 9.42 -13.82 6.90
C ARG A 72 10.52 -12.90 6.34
N ARG A 73 10.74 -12.95 5.05
CA ARG A 73 11.78 -12.20 4.34
C ARG A 73 11.21 -11.59 3.07
N VAL A 74 11.77 -10.48 2.63
CA VAL A 74 11.34 -9.78 1.42
C VAL A 74 11.36 -10.72 0.20
N GLU A 75 12.39 -11.55 0.06
CA GLU A 75 12.53 -12.50 -1.04
C GLU A 75 11.46 -13.58 -1.10
N ASP A 76 10.78 -13.88 0.02
CA ASP A 76 9.70 -14.88 0.09
C ASP A 76 8.37 -14.32 -0.47
N LEU A 77 8.29 -13.01 -0.73
CA LEU A 77 7.11 -12.40 -1.32
C LEU A 77 6.86 -12.98 -2.71
N ASN A 78 5.62 -13.35 -2.99
CA ASN A 78 5.23 -13.98 -4.24
C ASN A 78 3.88 -13.47 -4.75
N LYS A 79 3.55 -13.83 -5.99
CA LYS A 79 2.31 -13.47 -6.66
C LYS A 79 1.06 -13.76 -5.80
N ASN A 80 0.97 -14.96 -5.24
CA ASN A 80 -0.24 -15.40 -4.56
C ASN A 80 -0.51 -14.54 -3.31
N VAL A 81 0.51 -14.33 -2.48
CA VAL A 81 0.40 -13.46 -1.30
C VAL A 81 0.00 -12.04 -1.69
N MET A 82 0.58 -11.49 -2.77
CA MET A 82 0.25 -10.14 -3.22
C MET A 82 -1.20 -10.03 -3.72
N LEU A 83 -1.65 -10.95 -4.57
CA LEU A 83 -3.01 -10.92 -5.11
C LEU A 83 -4.05 -11.19 -4.03
N GLU A 84 -3.78 -12.09 -3.09
CA GLU A 84 -4.64 -12.35 -1.94
C GLU A 84 -4.83 -11.09 -1.08
N VAL A 85 -3.74 -10.40 -0.73
CA VAL A 85 -3.81 -9.15 0.04
C VAL A 85 -4.58 -8.07 -0.71
N ILE A 86 -4.33 -7.91 -2.01
CA ILE A 86 -5.03 -6.93 -2.85
C ILE A 86 -6.53 -7.24 -2.89
N GLU A 87 -6.91 -8.51 -3.09
CA GLU A 87 -8.32 -8.92 -3.14
C GLU A 87 -9.01 -8.74 -1.80
N GLU A 88 -8.39 -9.17 -0.68
CA GLU A 88 -8.93 -8.95 0.66
C GLU A 88 -9.14 -7.48 1.00
N GLN A 89 -8.21 -6.61 0.62
CA GLN A 89 -8.34 -5.17 0.81
C GLN A 89 -9.48 -4.59 -0.03
N ALA A 90 -9.62 -5.03 -1.27
CA ALA A 90 -10.71 -4.65 -2.16
C ALA A 90 -12.08 -5.12 -1.61
N GLU A 91 -12.18 -6.36 -1.12
CA GLU A 91 -13.38 -6.90 -0.48
C GLU A 91 -13.78 -6.15 0.80
N GLN A 92 -12.81 -5.58 1.52
CA GLN A 92 -13.08 -4.75 2.69
C GLN A 92 -13.63 -3.37 2.35
N GLY A 93 -13.60 -2.96 1.07
CA GLY A 93 -14.14 -1.68 0.61
C GLY A 93 -13.11 -0.55 0.56
N VAL A 94 -11.83 -0.86 0.29
CA VAL A 94 -10.81 0.15 -0.01
C VAL A 94 -11.15 0.81 -1.35
N ASP A 95 -11.13 2.14 -1.39
CA ASP A 95 -11.52 2.92 -2.58
C ASP A 95 -10.40 2.99 -3.64
N TYR A 96 -9.14 3.06 -3.19
CA TYR A 96 -7.99 3.09 -4.09
C TYR A 96 -6.74 2.47 -3.47
N MET A 97 -5.81 1.99 -4.31
CA MET A 97 -4.57 1.36 -3.87
C MET A 97 -3.36 1.91 -4.63
N THR A 98 -2.27 2.17 -3.90
CA THR A 98 -0.97 2.49 -4.52
C THR A 98 -0.24 1.21 -4.88
N ILE A 99 -0.03 1.01 -6.19
CA ILE A 99 0.64 -0.17 -6.75
C ILE A 99 1.96 0.26 -7.39
N HIS A 100 3.09 -0.13 -6.79
CA HIS A 100 4.44 0.22 -7.24
C HIS A 100 4.88 -0.59 -8.47
N ALA A 101 4.05 -0.72 -9.49
CA ALA A 101 4.33 -1.51 -10.68
C ALA A 101 5.37 -0.85 -11.62
N GLY A 102 5.52 0.47 -11.56
CA GLY A 102 6.44 1.22 -12.40
C GLY A 102 7.93 1.11 -12.03
N VAL A 103 8.26 0.51 -10.88
CA VAL A 103 9.65 0.27 -10.46
C VAL A 103 10.19 -0.95 -11.21
N LEU A 104 11.03 -0.73 -12.22
CA LEU A 104 11.56 -1.81 -13.07
C LEU A 104 13.05 -2.08 -12.81
N VAL A 105 13.46 -3.34 -12.94
CA VAL A 105 14.82 -3.80 -12.63
C VAL A 105 15.90 -3.03 -13.39
N GLN A 106 15.65 -2.66 -14.65
CA GLN A 106 16.60 -1.91 -15.46
C GLN A 106 16.90 -0.50 -14.96
N TYR A 107 16.01 0.08 -14.14
CA TYR A 107 16.19 1.43 -13.59
C TYR A 107 16.84 1.45 -12.21
N ILE A 108 16.98 0.31 -11.53
CA ILE A 108 17.63 0.23 -10.22
C ILE A 108 19.05 0.81 -10.23
N PRO A 109 19.93 0.52 -11.23
CA PRO A 109 21.27 1.09 -11.25
C PRO A 109 21.30 2.62 -11.33
N MET A 110 20.25 3.24 -11.90
CA MET A 110 20.16 4.71 -11.98
C MET A 110 19.91 5.36 -10.62
N THR A 111 19.27 4.63 -9.70
CA THR A 111 18.94 5.15 -8.36
C THR A 111 20.19 5.32 -7.48
N THR A 112 21.27 4.59 -7.74
CA THR A 112 22.52 4.68 -6.97
C THR A 112 23.24 6.02 -7.14
N ARG A 113 22.91 6.78 -8.19
CA ARG A 113 23.46 8.13 -8.46
C ARG A 113 22.65 9.24 -7.79
N ARG A 114 21.50 8.91 -7.19
CA ARG A 114 20.64 9.88 -6.48
C ARG A 114 21.11 10.02 -5.04
N VAL A 115 21.06 11.23 -4.49
CA VAL A 115 21.44 11.52 -3.10
C VAL A 115 20.61 10.69 -2.11
N THR A 116 19.31 10.58 -2.36
CA THR A 116 18.36 9.85 -1.49
C THR A 116 18.03 8.43 -1.95
N GLY A 117 18.63 7.96 -3.07
CA GLY A 117 18.31 6.66 -3.64
C GLY A 117 16.82 6.51 -4.02
N ILE A 118 16.17 5.46 -3.55
CA ILE A 118 14.73 5.21 -3.72
C ILE A 118 14.02 5.69 -2.44
N VAL A 119 13.28 6.80 -2.55
CA VAL A 119 12.59 7.43 -1.41
C VAL A 119 11.34 6.64 -1.00
N SER A 120 10.59 6.12 -1.96
CA SER A 120 9.40 5.32 -1.68
C SER A 120 9.77 4.02 -0.96
N ARG A 121 9.18 3.78 0.22
CA ARG A 121 9.38 2.53 0.98
C ARG A 121 8.97 1.31 0.16
N GLY A 122 7.79 1.33 -0.47
CA GLY A 122 7.32 0.23 -1.32
C GLY A 122 8.23 0.00 -2.53
N GLY A 123 8.70 1.08 -3.15
CA GLY A 123 9.67 1.02 -4.25
C GLY A 123 11.01 0.41 -3.82
N ALA A 124 11.52 0.77 -2.63
CA ALA A 124 12.76 0.20 -2.08
C ALA A 124 12.63 -1.30 -1.79
N ILE A 125 11.50 -1.72 -1.23
CA ILE A 125 11.18 -3.13 -0.96
C ILE A 125 11.19 -3.95 -2.26
N LEU A 126 10.52 -3.45 -3.30
CA LEU A 126 10.47 -4.13 -4.60
C LEU A 126 11.84 -4.15 -5.29
N ALA A 127 12.63 -3.09 -5.16
CA ALA A 127 14.00 -3.08 -5.67
C ALA A 127 14.85 -4.16 -4.98
N GLU A 128 14.77 -4.29 -3.65
CA GLU A 128 15.42 -5.36 -2.90
C GLU A 128 14.95 -6.75 -3.35
N TRP A 129 13.64 -6.93 -3.51
CA TRP A 129 13.06 -8.18 -3.99
C TRP A 129 13.58 -8.57 -5.37
N MET A 130 13.59 -7.61 -6.32
CA MET A 130 14.07 -7.83 -7.69
C MET A 130 15.54 -8.23 -7.71
N VAL A 131 16.39 -7.56 -6.92
CA VAL A 131 17.81 -7.87 -6.82
C VAL A 131 18.06 -9.27 -6.25
N LYS A 132 17.37 -9.61 -5.14
CA LYS A 132 17.54 -10.90 -4.48
C LYS A 132 17.00 -12.08 -5.30
N ASN A 133 15.90 -11.89 -6.01
CA ASN A 133 15.28 -12.94 -6.82
C ASN A 133 15.79 -12.99 -8.26
N HIS A 134 16.63 -12.03 -8.68
CA HIS A 134 17.07 -11.89 -10.08
C HIS A 134 15.91 -11.86 -11.08
N ARG A 135 14.81 -11.17 -10.74
CA ARG A 135 13.58 -11.11 -11.51
C ARG A 135 13.07 -9.69 -11.68
N GLN A 136 12.17 -9.51 -12.63
CA GLN A 136 11.43 -8.27 -12.79
C GLN A 136 10.42 -8.09 -11.65
N ASN A 137 9.99 -6.86 -11.42
CA ASN A 137 8.97 -6.50 -10.44
C ASN A 137 7.72 -7.37 -10.58
N LEU A 138 7.39 -8.09 -9.52
CA LEU A 138 6.24 -9.01 -9.51
C LEU A 138 4.90 -8.30 -9.75
N LEU A 139 4.76 -7.03 -9.33
CA LEU A 139 3.54 -6.25 -9.55
C LEU A 139 3.41 -5.82 -11.02
N TYR A 140 4.54 -5.58 -11.70
CA TYR A 140 4.57 -5.32 -13.14
C TYR A 140 4.21 -6.58 -13.94
N GLU A 141 4.84 -7.72 -13.62
CA GLU A 141 4.58 -8.99 -14.31
C GLU A 141 3.13 -9.47 -14.19
N HIS A 142 2.45 -9.14 -13.09
CA HIS A 142 1.08 -9.58 -12.80
C HIS A 142 0.07 -8.43 -12.78
N PHE A 143 0.38 -7.33 -13.45
CA PHE A 143 -0.44 -6.13 -13.44
C PHE A 143 -1.86 -6.35 -13.99
N GLU A 144 -2.00 -7.20 -15.02
CA GLU A 144 -3.32 -7.56 -15.57
C GLU A 144 -4.21 -8.28 -14.54
N ASP A 145 -3.64 -9.16 -13.72
CA ASP A 145 -4.39 -9.86 -12.67
C ASP A 145 -4.86 -8.87 -11.59
N ILE A 146 -4.02 -7.90 -11.23
CA ILE A 146 -4.38 -6.79 -10.32
C ILE A 146 -5.52 -5.96 -10.90
N CYS A 147 -5.46 -5.61 -12.19
CA CYS A 147 -6.52 -4.87 -12.87
C CYS A 147 -7.86 -5.62 -12.88
N LYS A 148 -7.86 -6.96 -12.99
CA LYS A 148 -9.08 -7.77 -12.90
C LYS A 148 -9.73 -7.66 -11.52
N ILE A 149 -8.92 -7.71 -10.44
CA ILE A 149 -9.40 -7.53 -9.06
C ILE A 149 -9.99 -6.14 -8.90
N PHE A 150 -9.28 -5.10 -9.34
CA PHE A 150 -9.74 -3.71 -9.25
C PHE A 150 -11.07 -3.50 -9.98
N LYS A 151 -11.20 -4.03 -11.19
CA LYS A 151 -12.43 -3.98 -11.96
C LYS A 151 -13.60 -4.71 -11.28
N LYS A 152 -13.33 -5.87 -10.66
CA LYS A 152 -14.33 -6.66 -9.94
C LYS A 152 -14.90 -5.92 -8.73
N HIS A 153 -14.07 -5.16 -8.01
CA HIS A 153 -14.44 -4.52 -6.75
C HIS A 153 -14.56 -2.98 -6.85
N ASP A 154 -14.51 -2.42 -8.07
CA ASP A 154 -14.56 -0.96 -8.33
C ASP A 154 -13.50 -0.16 -7.57
N VAL A 155 -12.28 -0.70 -7.49
CA VAL A 155 -11.13 -0.05 -6.84
C VAL A 155 -10.37 0.78 -7.85
N SER A 156 -10.02 2.02 -7.48
CA SER A 156 -9.13 2.89 -8.25
C SER A 156 -7.67 2.59 -7.97
N ARG A 157 -6.77 2.90 -8.91
CA ARG A 157 -5.33 2.83 -8.67
C ARG A 157 -4.71 4.21 -8.51
N SER A 158 -3.71 4.29 -7.65
CA SER A 158 -2.73 5.38 -7.55
C SER A 158 -1.33 4.84 -7.84
N GLU A 159 -0.48 5.62 -8.45
CA GLU A 159 0.93 5.30 -8.74
C GLU A 159 1.86 6.22 -7.97
#